data_a6bf1cc24e57a0f4ec4ebd3c1ca23f0c
#
_entry.id   a6bf1cc24e57a0f4ec4ebd3c1ca23f0c
#
_cell.length_a   1.000
_cell.length_b   1.000
_cell.length_c   1.000
_cell.angle_alpha   90.00
_cell.angle_beta   90.00
_cell.angle_gamma   90.00
#
_symmetry.space_group_name_H-M   'P 1'
#
loop_
_entity.id
_entity.type
_entity.pdbx_description
1 polymer ?
#
loop_
_entity_poly.entity_id
_entity_poly.type
_entity_poly.pdbx_seq_one_letter_code
_entity_poly.pdbx_strand_id
1 'polypeptide(L)'
;MGDIISFLLELNELTELRYELEINDKFFNDIETEDNRWYANIKFYGNEKGHLYNADMCQFLASLNESRESFESYFTPKDMFDIWKKQKIADYSTLPVTKKVYEDIDNATRMKLRQVAFPFVCYYF
;
A
#
# COMPACT_ATOMS: atom_id res chain seq x y z
N MET A 1 0.71 -10.78 14.03
CA MET A 1 0.67 -9.36 13.67
C MET A 1 2.00 -8.84 13.15
N GLY A 2 3.11 -9.25 13.74
CA GLY A 2 4.44 -8.85 13.31
C GLY A 2 4.74 -9.16 11.84
N ASP A 3 4.30 -10.29 11.33
CA ASP A 3 4.51 -10.68 9.93
C ASP A 3 3.77 -9.76 8.97
N ILE A 4 2.59 -9.29 9.35
CA ILE A 4 1.80 -8.36 8.54
C ILE A 4 2.47 -6.99 8.50
N ILE A 5 2.96 -6.50 9.64
CA ILE A 5 3.69 -5.24 9.71
C ILE A 5 4.99 -5.32 8.90
N SER A 6 5.71 -6.43 9.01
CA SER A 6 6.92 -6.68 8.24
C SER A 6 6.66 -6.65 6.74
N PHE A 7 5.56 -7.26 6.29
CA PHE A 7 5.15 -7.22 4.89
C PHE A 7 4.86 -5.79 4.41
N LEU A 8 4.15 -5.00 5.20
CA LEU A 8 3.86 -3.60 4.85
C LEU A 8 5.14 -2.75 4.77
N LEU A 9 6.10 -3.00 5.67
CA LEU A 9 7.39 -2.32 5.62
C LEU A 9 8.20 -2.71 4.37
N GLU A 10 8.18 -3.99 3.99
CA GLU A 10 8.79 -4.44 2.74
C GLU A 10 8.13 -3.81 1.52
N LEU A 11 6.81 -3.70 1.52
CA LEU A 11 6.07 -3.06 0.44
C LEU A 11 6.55 -1.62 0.21
N ASN A 12 6.85 -0.90 1.27
CA ASN A 12 7.37 0.47 1.20
C ASN A 12 8.75 0.55 0.53
N GLU A 13 9.51 -0.54 0.50
CA GLU A 13 10.87 -0.57 -0.04
C GLU A 13 10.93 -1.01 -1.51
N LEU A 14 9.80 -1.38 -2.12
CA LEU A 14 9.78 -1.84 -3.51
C LEU A 14 9.83 -0.68 -4.50
N THR A 15 10.56 -0.87 -5.60
CA THR A 15 10.72 0.16 -6.64
C THR A 15 9.54 0.18 -7.61
N GLU A 16 8.89 -0.96 -7.85
CA GLU A 16 7.83 -1.12 -8.84
C GLU A 16 6.44 -0.75 -8.32
N LEU A 17 6.32 -0.59 -7.00
CA LEU A 17 5.07 -0.23 -6.36
C LEU A 17 5.24 1.03 -5.54
N ARG A 18 4.26 1.90 -5.62
CA ARG A 18 4.17 3.07 -4.77
C ARG A 18 2.75 3.21 -4.26
N TYR A 19 2.62 3.46 -2.97
CA TYR A 19 1.34 3.72 -2.35
C TYR A 19 1.35 5.03 -1.60
N GLU A 20 0.16 5.58 -1.38
CA GLU A 20 -0.05 6.73 -0.53
C GLU A 20 -0.93 6.33 0.64
N LEU A 21 -0.72 6.96 1.78
CA LEU A 21 -1.53 6.74 2.96
C LEU A 21 -2.50 7.89 3.14
N GLU A 22 -3.75 7.53 3.43
CA GLU A 22 -4.76 8.50 3.83
C GLU A 22 -5.25 8.14 5.22
N ILE A 23 -5.01 9.05 6.16
CA ILE A 23 -5.33 8.82 7.56
C ILE A 23 -6.45 9.77 7.97
N ASN A 24 -7.51 9.23 8.52
CA ASN A 24 -8.58 10.00 9.16
C ASN A 24 -8.55 9.74 10.66
N ASP A 25 -7.99 10.68 11.39
CA ASP A 25 -7.85 10.60 12.84
C ASP A 25 -8.73 11.62 13.58
N LYS A 26 -9.78 12.10 12.95
CA LYS A 26 -10.66 13.14 13.50
C LYS A 26 -11.61 12.65 14.58
N PHE A 27 -11.42 11.45 15.07
CA PHE A 27 -12.29 10.85 16.08
C PHE A 27 -12.34 11.62 17.40
N PHE A 28 -11.36 12.49 17.64
CA PHE A 28 -11.37 13.36 18.84
C PHE A 28 -12.18 14.64 18.66
N ASN A 29 -12.39 15.07 17.43
CA ASN A 29 -12.92 16.41 17.16
C ASN A 29 -14.34 16.43 16.60
N ASP A 30 -14.87 15.27 16.21
CA ASP A 30 -16.11 15.21 15.46
C ASP A 30 -17.08 14.18 16.04
N ILE A 31 -17.60 14.52 17.20
CA ILE A 31 -18.55 13.67 17.92
C ILE A 31 -19.95 13.70 17.25
N GLU A 32 -20.21 14.72 16.44
CA GLU A 32 -21.56 14.99 15.88
C GLU A 32 -21.75 14.53 14.45
N THR A 33 -20.71 14.02 13.75
CA THR A 33 -20.86 13.51 12.41
C THR A 33 -21.41 12.09 12.40
N GLU A 34 -22.26 11.77 11.43
CA GLU A 34 -22.81 10.43 11.25
C GLU A 34 -21.72 9.36 11.06
N ASP A 35 -20.60 9.77 10.47
CA ASP A 35 -19.46 8.90 10.27
C ASP A 35 -18.27 9.36 11.12
N ASN A 36 -18.32 9.01 12.41
CA ASN A 36 -17.23 9.29 13.35
C ASN A 36 -16.20 8.17 13.42
N ARG A 37 -16.15 7.28 12.43
CA ARG A 37 -15.15 6.24 12.34
C ARG A 37 -13.81 6.83 11.93
N TRP A 38 -12.76 6.39 12.56
CA TRP A 38 -11.41 6.72 12.12
C TRP A 38 -10.83 5.55 11.34
N TYR A 39 -10.02 5.87 10.34
CA TYR A 39 -9.54 4.87 9.40
C TYR A 39 -8.18 5.25 8.83
N ALA A 40 -7.51 4.26 8.26
CA ALA A 40 -6.32 4.43 7.44
C ALA A 40 -6.53 3.71 6.11
N ASN A 41 -6.21 4.38 5.02
CA ASN A 41 -6.27 3.81 3.67
C ASN A 41 -4.89 3.73 3.05
N ILE A 42 -4.65 2.64 2.34
CA ILE A 42 -3.49 2.50 1.46
C ILE A 42 -4.01 2.61 0.04
N LYS A 43 -3.44 3.57 -0.73
CA LYS A 43 -3.89 3.85 -2.10
C LYS A 43 -2.80 3.56 -3.10
N PHE A 44 -3.14 2.82 -4.15
CA PHE A 44 -2.29 2.61 -5.31
C PHE A 44 -2.91 3.30 -6.51
N TYR A 45 -2.21 4.27 -7.09
CA TYR A 45 -2.68 4.94 -8.30
C TYR A 45 -2.21 4.17 -9.52
N GLY A 46 -3.13 3.53 -10.24
CA GLY A 46 -2.83 2.66 -11.37
C GLY A 46 -2.27 3.38 -12.59
N ASN A 47 -2.49 4.68 -12.70
CA ASN A 47 -2.00 5.50 -13.80
C ASN A 47 -0.71 6.25 -13.46
N GLU A 48 -0.05 5.92 -12.38
CA GLU A 48 1.20 6.55 -11.96
C GLU A 48 2.36 6.04 -12.80
N LYS A 49 3.05 6.97 -13.47
CA LYS A 49 4.22 6.64 -14.31
C LYS A 49 5.43 6.30 -13.44
N GLY A 50 6.21 5.33 -13.86
CA GLY A 50 7.42 4.93 -13.17
C GLY A 50 7.23 3.87 -12.09
N HIS A 51 6.00 3.47 -11.82
CA HIS A 51 5.67 2.40 -10.88
C HIS A 51 4.89 1.31 -11.61
N LEU A 52 5.63 0.37 -12.19
CA LEU A 52 5.15 -0.57 -13.20
C LEU A 52 3.98 -1.42 -12.75
N TYR A 53 3.92 -1.77 -11.46
CA TYR A 53 2.93 -2.72 -10.98
C TYR A 53 1.77 -2.09 -10.24
N ASN A 54 1.68 -0.75 -10.22
CA ASN A 54 0.53 -0.11 -9.56
C ASN A 54 -0.79 -0.47 -10.23
N ALA A 55 -0.81 -0.53 -11.56
CA ALA A 55 -2.00 -0.95 -12.31
C ALA A 55 -2.38 -2.39 -12.00
N ASP A 56 -1.40 -3.28 -11.93
CA ASP A 56 -1.62 -4.69 -11.57
C ASP A 56 -2.16 -4.82 -10.15
N MET A 57 -1.63 -4.04 -9.22
CA MET A 57 -2.11 -4.02 -7.84
C MET A 57 -3.56 -3.55 -7.77
N CYS A 58 -3.93 -2.51 -8.50
CA CYS A 58 -5.32 -2.04 -8.58
C CYS A 58 -6.24 -3.12 -9.13
N GLN A 59 -5.82 -3.80 -10.17
CA GLN A 59 -6.56 -4.91 -10.77
C GLN A 59 -6.77 -6.04 -9.76
N PHE A 60 -5.70 -6.43 -9.07
CA PHE A 60 -5.77 -7.47 -8.06
C PHE A 60 -6.72 -7.10 -6.92
N LEU A 61 -6.60 -5.87 -6.40
CA LEU A 61 -7.44 -5.41 -5.29
C LEU A 61 -8.92 -5.36 -5.69
N ALA A 62 -9.24 -4.95 -6.92
CA ALA A 62 -10.60 -4.98 -7.42
C ALA A 62 -11.14 -6.42 -7.48
N SER A 63 -10.33 -7.34 -7.97
CA SER A 63 -10.68 -8.76 -8.03
C SER A 63 -10.85 -9.36 -6.63
N LEU A 64 -9.97 -9.00 -5.70
CA LEU A 64 -10.06 -9.44 -4.31
C LEU A 64 -11.34 -8.94 -3.67
N ASN A 65 -11.72 -7.68 -3.91
CA ASN A 65 -12.93 -7.10 -3.36
C ASN A 65 -14.18 -7.87 -3.82
N GLU A 66 -14.28 -8.16 -5.12
CA GLU A 66 -15.37 -8.96 -5.67
C GLU A 66 -15.42 -10.36 -5.07
N SER A 67 -14.28 -11.02 -4.96
CA SER A 67 -14.20 -12.38 -4.41
C SER A 67 -14.54 -12.43 -2.94
N ARG A 68 -14.13 -11.42 -2.16
CA ARG A 68 -14.50 -11.31 -0.76
C ARG A 68 -16.00 -11.14 -0.58
N GLU A 69 -16.62 -10.27 -1.36
CA GLU A 69 -18.07 -10.06 -1.31
C GLU A 69 -18.82 -11.34 -1.65
N SER A 70 -18.40 -12.06 -2.69
CA SER A 70 -19.00 -13.31 -3.09
C SER A 70 -18.86 -14.39 -2.03
N PHE A 71 -17.69 -14.49 -1.40
CA PHE A 71 -17.43 -15.45 -0.33
C PHE A 71 -18.23 -15.09 0.93
N GLU A 72 -18.23 -13.83 1.35
CA GLU A 72 -18.93 -13.36 2.55
C GLU A 72 -20.46 -13.50 2.42
N SER A 73 -20.99 -13.40 1.22
CA SER A 73 -22.42 -13.61 0.95
C SER A 73 -22.80 -15.08 0.67
N TYR A 74 -21.86 -15.99 0.86
CA TYR A 74 -22.04 -17.44 0.67
C TYR A 74 -22.34 -17.88 -0.77
N PHE A 75 -22.11 -17.04 -1.76
CA PHE A 75 -22.20 -17.42 -3.16
C PHE A 75 -21.02 -18.28 -3.61
N THR A 76 -19.85 -18.07 -3.01
CA THR A 76 -18.65 -18.84 -3.33
C THR A 76 -18.28 -19.75 -2.17
N PRO A 77 -18.21 -21.09 -2.38
CA PRO A 77 -17.73 -22.00 -1.35
C PRO A 77 -16.26 -21.75 -0.99
N LYS A 78 -15.87 -22.14 0.22
CA LYS A 78 -14.52 -21.92 0.74
C LYS A 78 -13.45 -22.57 -0.12
N ASP A 79 -13.67 -23.79 -0.59
CA ASP A 79 -12.71 -24.51 -1.43
C ASP A 79 -12.48 -23.81 -2.77
N MET A 80 -13.51 -23.22 -3.34
CA MET A 80 -13.42 -22.41 -4.55
C MET A 80 -12.62 -21.13 -4.29
N PHE A 81 -12.83 -20.49 -3.14
CA PHE A 81 -12.07 -19.31 -2.75
C PHE A 81 -10.58 -19.64 -2.54
N ASP A 82 -10.28 -20.80 -1.95
CA ASP A 82 -8.90 -21.25 -1.77
C ASP A 82 -8.20 -21.51 -3.12
N ILE A 83 -8.91 -22.09 -4.08
CA ILE A 83 -8.42 -22.27 -5.46
C ILE A 83 -8.15 -20.91 -6.11
N TRP A 84 -9.06 -19.96 -5.95
CA TRP A 84 -8.90 -18.60 -6.47
C TRP A 84 -7.64 -17.93 -5.91
N LYS A 85 -7.39 -18.06 -4.61
CA LYS A 85 -6.17 -17.50 -3.98
C LYS A 85 -4.90 -18.05 -4.60
N LYS A 86 -4.83 -19.36 -4.77
CA LYS A 86 -3.68 -20.03 -5.38
C LYS A 86 -3.47 -19.59 -6.83
N GLN A 87 -4.57 -19.46 -7.58
CA GLN A 87 -4.52 -19.00 -8.96
C GLN A 87 -3.98 -17.58 -9.05
N LYS A 88 -4.42 -16.67 -8.17
CA LYS A 88 -3.95 -15.29 -8.16
C LYS A 88 -2.47 -15.19 -7.79
N ILE A 89 -2.01 -15.95 -6.82
CA ILE A 89 -0.59 -16.00 -6.48
C ILE A 89 0.22 -16.43 -7.71
N ALA A 90 -0.23 -17.47 -8.41
CA ALA A 90 0.44 -17.95 -9.62
C ALA A 90 0.45 -16.88 -10.73
N ASP A 91 -0.67 -16.20 -10.94
CA ASP A 91 -0.81 -15.18 -12.00
C ASP A 91 0.18 -14.04 -11.84
N TYR A 92 0.43 -13.61 -10.60
CA TYR A 92 1.32 -12.49 -10.32
C TYR A 92 2.75 -12.89 -9.97
N SER A 93 3.05 -14.19 -9.86
CA SER A 93 4.40 -14.67 -9.51
C SER A 93 5.44 -14.43 -10.59
N THR A 94 5.01 -14.12 -11.82
CA THR A 94 5.91 -13.81 -12.92
C THR A 94 6.41 -12.36 -12.91
N LEU A 95 5.88 -11.53 -12.02
CA LEU A 95 6.26 -10.12 -11.92
C LEU A 95 7.32 -9.95 -10.82
N PRO A 96 8.62 -9.86 -11.18
CA PRO A 96 9.66 -9.71 -10.17
C PRO A 96 9.64 -8.33 -9.55
N VAL A 97 9.94 -8.27 -8.26
CA VAL A 97 10.04 -7.02 -7.51
C VAL A 97 11.47 -6.78 -7.07
N THR A 98 11.84 -5.52 -6.97
CA THR A 98 13.19 -5.09 -6.60
C THR A 98 13.11 -4.13 -5.43
N LYS A 99 14.01 -4.29 -4.47
CA LYS A 99 14.10 -3.36 -3.34
C LYS A 99 14.88 -2.11 -3.75
N LYS A 100 14.47 -0.97 -3.18
CA LYS A 100 15.19 0.29 -3.34
C LYS A 100 16.59 0.16 -2.75
N VAL A 101 17.57 0.72 -3.47
CA VAL A 101 18.95 0.78 -3.00
C VAL A 101 19.19 2.19 -2.47
N TYR A 102 19.64 2.27 -1.22
CA TYR A 102 19.96 3.55 -0.59
C TYR A 102 21.48 3.71 -0.59
N GLU A 103 21.92 4.85 -1.10
CA GLU A 103 23.34 5.20 -1.04
C GLU A 103 23.73 5.56 0.39
N ASP A 104 24.96 5.19 0.77
CA ASP A 104 25.51 5.54 2.08
C ASP A 104 26.03 6.99 2.03
N ILE A 105 25.17 7.91 2.43
CA ILE A 105 25.44 9.35 2.40
C ILE A 105 25.62 9.82 3.84
N ASP A 106 26.63 10.69 4.08
CA ASP A 106 26.85 11.25 5.40
C ASP A 106 25.72 12.20 5.83
N ASN A 107 25.64 12.49 7.12
CA ASN A 107 24.56 13.31 7.66
C ASN A 107 24.56 14.74 7.10
N ALA A 108 25.73 15.32 6.86
CA ALA A 108 25.84 16.66 6.33
C ALA A 108 25.29 16.76 4.90
N THR A 109 25.63 15.78 4.07
CA THR A 109 25.12 15.67 2.70
C THR A 109 23.61 15.45 2.69
N ARG A 110 23.10 14.58 3.57
CA ARG A 110 21.65 14.33 3.70
C ARG A 110 20.90 15.59 4.08
N MET A 111 21.42 16.37 5.01
CA MET A 111 20.80 17.63 5.43
C MET A 111 20.76 18.65 4.30
N LYS A 112 21.85 18.77 3.52
CA LYS A 112 21.88 19.65 2.35
C LYS A 112 20.85 19.25 1.30
N LEU A 113 20.77 17.98 0.96
CA LEU A 113 19.80 17.47 -0.01
C LEU A 113 18.37 17.72 0.45
N ARG A 114 18.10 17.53 1.74
CA ARG A 114 16.78 17.80 2.30
C ARG A 114 16.42 19.28 2.23
N GLN A 115 17.32 20.17 2.56
CA GLN A 115 17.08 21.61 2.51
C GLN A 115 16.80 22.10 1.09
N VAL A 116 17.49 21.56 0.10
CA VAL A 116 17.28 21.92 -1.31
C VAL A 116 15.96 21.33 -1.83
N ALA A 117 15.67 20.07 -1.51
CA ALA A 117 14.48 19.39 -2.01
C ALA A 117 13.20 19.78 -1.27
N PHE A 118 13.29 20.00 0.05
CA PHE A 118 12.11 20.21 0.90
C PHE A 118 12.36 21.31 1.93
N PRO A 119 12.48 22.58 1.52
CA PRO A 119 12.84 23.66 2.44
C PRO A 119 11.81 23.92 3.54
N PHE A 120 10.57 23.46 3.37
CA PHE A 120 9.48 23.67 4.33
C PHE A 120 9.14 22.46 5.18
N VAL A 121 9.79 21.32 4.97
CA VAL A 121 9.43 20.06 5.62
C VAL A 121 10.47 19.60 6.64
N CYS A 122 11.57 20.34 6.80
CA CYS A 122 12.68 19.98 7.67
C CYS A 122 12.32 19.89 9.16
N TYR A 123 11.16 20.39 9.55
CA TYR A 123 10.71 20.39 10.95
C TYR A 123 10.12 19.07 11.41
N TYR A 124 9.81 18.16 10.51
CA TYR A 124 9.12 16.90 10.82
C TYR A 124 10.06 15.72 10.96
N PHE A 125 11.34 15.95 10.87
CA PHE A 125 12.36 14.91 10.96
C PHE A 125 13.51 15.31 11.87
#